data_dd927095692262ee1aa4c0fde78f45fd
#
_entry.id   dd927095692262ee1aa4c0fde78f45fd
#
_cell.length_a   1.000
_cell.length_b   1.000
_cell.length_c   1.000
_cell.angle_alpha   90.00
_cell.angle_beta   90.00
_cell.angle_gamma   90.00
#
_symmetry.space_group_name_H-M   'P 1'
#
loop_
_entity.id
_entity.type
_entity.pdbx_description
1 polymer ?
#
loop_
_entity_poly.entity_id
_entity_poly.type
_entity_poly.pdbx_seq_one_letter_code
_entity_poly.pdbx_strand_id
1 'polypeptide(L)'
;RPDEEPKGSSKPAQKKPAQKKPETQLAQTKPSKTKPARSPRVRTLVIMIDPGHGGEDPGAIGRRHRTREKDVVLAVARILRQELNEIEGVKALLTRDGDYFVPLQRRVQKARAAKADFFVSIHADAWVKPTARGSSLYVLNTRGQVSTANRWLARKQNDADLIGGVNLSNKDKQIARILMDMS
;
A
#
# COMPACT_ATOMS: atom_id res chain seq x y z
N ARG A 1 55.80 28.88 20.32
CA ARG A 1 56.43 30.22 20.46
C ARG A 1 57.06 30.60 19.15
N PRO A 2 57.11 31.83 18.75
CA PRO A 2 56.08 32.88 18.77
C PRO A 2 56.03 33.70 17.46
N ASP A 3 55.02 34.60 17.36
CA ASP A 3 55.13 36.00 16.89
C ASP A 3 55.24 36.22 15.37
N GLU A 4 54.63 37.14 14.70
CA GLU A 4 54.18 38.50 14.98
C GLU A 4 53.29 39.01 13.84
N GLU A 5 52.30 39.78 14.15
CA GLU A 5 51.77 40.87 13.31
C GLU A 5 52.81 41.98 13.17
N PRO A 6 52.72 43.03 12.32
CA PRO A 6 51.52 43.89 12.21
C PRO A 6 51.37 44.76 10.90
N LYS A 7 50.15 45.37 10.80
CA LYS A 7 49.88 46.80 10.49
C LYS A 7 50.15 47.46 9.13
N GLY A 8 49.11 48.20 8.73
CA GLY A 8 49.20 49.52 8.15
C GLY A 8 48.23 49.78 7.01
N SER A 9 47.05 50.40 7.26
CA SER A 9 46.81 51.83 7.26
C SER A 9 46.88 52.48 5.86
N SER A 10 45.73 52.92 5.33
CA SER A 10 45.37 54.35 5.17
C SER A 10 44.23 54.56 4.13
N LYS A 11 43.18 55.24 4.58
CA LYS A 11 42.28 56.08 3.74
C LYS A 11 43.01 57.38 3.39
N PRO A 12 42.64 58.21 2.39
CA PRO A 12 41.37 58.96 2.42
C PRO A 12 40.73 59.44 1.08
N ALA A 13 39.53 59.98 1.25
CA ALA A 13 38.90 61.18 0.69
C ALA A 13 38.14 61.16 -0.65
N GLN A 14 36.85 61.25 -0.49
CA GLN A 14 35.82 62.18 -1.03
C GLN A 14 36.04 62.88 -2.37
N LYS A 15 34.99 62.77 -3.23
CA LYS A 15 34.30 63.89 -3.91
C LYS A 15 32.96 63.45 -4.53
N LYS A 16 31.84 63.99 -4.04
CA LYS A 16 30.58 64.29 -4.75
C LYS A 16 30.74 65.65 -5.41
N PRO A 17 29.89 66.11 -6.36
CA PRO A 17 28.52 65.77 -6.73
C PRO A 17 28.21 65.83 -8.25
N ALA A 18 27.07 65.32 -8.70
CA ALA A 18 26.14 66.03 -9.62
C ALA A 18 24.87 65.20 -9.89
N GLN A 19 23.77 65.86 -9.54
CA GLN A 19 22.40 65.40 -9.82
C GLN A 19 22.09 65.52 -11.31
N LYS A 20 21.43 64.50 -11.88
CA LYS A 20 20.55 64.65 -13.04
C LYS A 20 19.23 63.89 -12.82
N LYS A 21 18.12 64.61 -13.01
CA LYS A 21 16.72 64.23 -12.86
C LYS A 21 16.32 63.08 -13.77
N PRO A 22 15.24 62.37 -13.41
CA PRO A 22 14.84 61.11 -14.05
C PRO A 22 13.96 61.36 -15.28
N GLU A 23 14.29 60.65 -16.36
CA GLU A 23 13.41 60.43 -17.49
C GLU A 23 12.53 59.21 -17.16
N THR A 24 11.24 59.43 -17.18
CA THR A 24 10.19 58.45 -17.03
C THR A 24 10.11 57.56 -18.27
N GLN A 25 10.71 56.39 -18.22
CA GLN A 25 10.43 55.34 -19.24
C GLN A 25 9.23 54.53 -18.77
N LEU A 26 8.14 54.63 -19.52
CA LEU A 26 6.99 53.72 -19.39
C LEU A 26 7.47 52.27 -19.66
N ALA A 27 7.56 51.48 -18.62
CA ALA A 27 7.77 50.06 -18.72
C ALA A 27 6.51 49.39 -19.29
N GLN A 28 6.61 48.94 -20.53
CA GLN A 28 5.64 48.05 -21.15
C GLN A 28 5.70 46.71 -20.43
N THR A 29 4.72 46.45 -19.59
CA THR A 29 4.51 45.14 -18.94
C THR A 29 4.07 44.14 -20.02
N LYS A 30 4.97 43.24 -20.41
CA LYS A 30 4.61 42.06 -21.19
C LYS A 30 3.58 41.21 -20.39
N PRO A 31 2.50 40.71 -21.02
CA PRO A 31 1.58 39.85 -20.33
C PRO A 31 2.28 38.56 -19.91
N SER A 32 2.38 38.36 -18.60
CA SER A 32 2.81 37.12 -17.99
C SER A 32 1.82 36.02 -18.40
N LYS A 33 2.28 35.05 -19.19
CA LYS A 33 1.51 33.84 -19.47
C LYS A 33 1.45 33.03 -18.16
N THR A 34 0.44 33.28 -17.34
CA THR A 34 0.08 32.43 -16.22
C THR A 34 -0.22 31.04 -16.78
N LYS A 35 0.65 30.07 -16.50
CA LYS A 35 0.35 28.67 -16.76
C LYS A 35 -0.95 28.33 -16.03
N PRO A 36 -1.94 27.67 -16.68
CA PRO A 36 -3.15 27.28 -16.01
C PRO A 36 -2.77 26.44 -14.78
N ALA A 37 -3.33 26.79 -13.64
CA ALA A 37 -3.15 26.03 -12.40
C ALA A 37 -3.55 24.59 -12.70
N ARG A 38 -2.60 23.66 -12.55
CA ARG A 38 -2.85 22.23 -12.69
C ARG A 38 -3.89 21.88 -11.62
N SER A 39 -5.09 21.51 -12.04
CA SER A 39 -6.09 20.91 -11.17
C SER A 39 -5.42 19.81 -10.33
N PRO A 40 -5.69 19.70 -9.03
CA PRO A 40 -5.13 18.63 -8.23
C PRO A 40 -5.48 17.30 -8.91
N ARG A 41 -4.46 16.60 -9.41
CA ARG A 41 -4.67 15.26 -9.96
C ARG A 41 -5.04 14.37 -8.80
N VAL A 42 -6.31 14.06 -8.67
CA VAL A 42 -6.79 13.03 -7.75
C VAL A 42 -6.07 11.75 -8.15
N ARG A 43 -5.25 11.23 -7.23
CA ARG A 43 -4.52 9.98 -7.46
C ARG A 43 -5.51 8.82 -7.47
N THR A 44 -5.39 7.95 -8.45
CA THR A 44 -6.17 6.70 -8.47
C THR A 44 -5.87 5.87 -7.22
N LEU A 45 -6.91 5.47 -6.54
CA LEU A 45 -6.87 4.56 -5.40
C LEU A 45 -6.69 3.13 -5.90
N VAL A 46 -5.63 2.46 -5.48
CA VAL A 46 -5.32 1.08 -5.89
C VAL A 46 -5.68 0.12 -4.76
N ILE A 47 -6.57 -0.83 -5.03
CA ILE A 47 -7.04 -1.85 -4.09
C ILE A 47 -6.56 -3.21 -4.57
N MET A 48 -5.79 -3.94 -3.75
CA MET A 48 -5.44 -5.33 -4.01
C MET A 48 -6.42 -6.23 -3.27
N ILE A 49 -7.15 -7.03 -4.01
CA ILE A 49 -8.06 -8.04 -3.48
C ILE A 49 -7.34 -9.38 -3.51
N ASP A 50 -7.36 -10.09 -2.40
CA ASP A 50 -6.69 -11.36 -2.22
C ASP A 50 -7.69 -12.48 -1.94
N PRO A 51 -8.15 -13.22 -2.97
CA PRO A 51 -8.92 -14.43 -2.74
C PRO A 51 -8.02 -15.50 -2.11
N GLY A 52 -8.31 -15.89 -0.86
CA GLY A 52 -7.56 -16.89 -0.13
C GLY A 52 -7.46 -18.23 -0.84
N HIS A 53 -6.52 -19.08 -0.43
CA HIS A 53 -6.34 -20.43 -0.97
C HIS A 53 -6.03 -20.48 -2.48
N GLY A 54 -6.28 -21.62 -3.14
CA GLY A 54 -6.10 -21.81 -4.59
C GLY A 54 -5.22 -23.01 -4.92
N GLY A 55 -5.36 -23.58 -6.11
CA GLY A 55 -4.61 -24.75 -6.54
C GLY A 55 -4.78 -25.95 -5.61
N GLU A 56 -3.68 -26.42 -5.05
CA GLU A 56 -3.61 -27.55 -4.12
C GLU A 56 -4.32 -27.28 -2.78
N ASP A 57 -4.41 -26.03 -2.39
CA ASP A 57 -5.09 -25.63 -1.16
C ASP A 57 -6.57 -25.31 -1.42
N PRO A 58 -7.49 -26.22 -1.05
CA PRO A 58 -8.92 -26.01 -1.26
C PRO A 58 -9.53 -25.03 -0.24
N GLY A 59 -8.84 -24.72 0.86
CA GLY A 59 -9.44 -24.08 2.03
C GLY A 59 -10.48 -24.98 2.72
N ALA A 60 -11.45 -24.37 3.36
CA ALA A 60 -12.56 -25.10 3.96
C ALA A 60 -13.42 -25.82 2.90
N ILE A 61 -13.89 -27.01 3.24
CA ILE A 61 -14.74 -27.81 2.36
C ILE A 61 -16.12 -27.99 3.01
N GLY A 62 -17.15 -27.50 2.35
CA GLY A 62 -18.53 -27.60 2.79
C GLY A 62 -18.98 -29.07 2.90
N ARG A 63 -19.61 -29.43 4.01
CA ARG A 63 -19.99 -30.83 4.30
C ARG A 63 -21.05 -31.39 3.33
N ARG A 64 -22.04 -30.56 2.98
CA ARG A 64 -23.18 -31.02 2.19
C ARG A 64 -22.91 -31.09 0.69
N HIS A 65 -22.35 -30.01 0.12
CA HIS A 65 -22.17 -29.88 -1.33
C HIS A 65 -20.70 -29.97 -1.76
N ARG A 66 -19.79 -30.26 -0.85
CA ARG A 66 -18.35 -30.33 -1.12
C ARG A 66 -17.79 -29.04 -1.76
N THR A 67 -18.49 -27.92 -1.56
CA THR A 67 -18.06 -26.60 -2.03
C THR A 67 -16.72 -26.25 -1.37
N ARG A 68 -15.75 -25.86 -2.16
CA ARG A 68 -14.41 -25.50 -1.68
C ARG A 68 -14.34 -23.99 -1.47
N GLU A 69 -13.71 -23.56 -0.40
CA GLU A 69 -13.53 -22.15 -0.06
C GLU A 69 -12.85 -21.39 -1.22
N LYS A 70 -11.78 -21.97 -1.79
CA LYS A 70 -11.02 -21.35 -2.89
C LYS A 70 -11.88 -20.93 -4.08
N ASP A 71 -12.93 -21.69 -4.40
CA ASP A 71 -13.83 -21.42 -5.52
C ASP A 71 -14.78 -20.26 -5.18
N VAL A 72 -15.32 -20.27 -3.96
CA VAL A 72 -16.23 -19.23 -3.46
C VAL A 72 -15.53 -17.88 -3.38
N VAL A 73 -14.37 -17.83 -2.72
CA VAL A 73 -13.67 -16.57 -2.52
C VAL A 73 -13.14 -15.98 -3.83
N LEU A 74 -12.79 -16.82 -4.81
CA LEU A 74 -12.42 -16.36 -6.15
C LEU A 74 -13.61 -15.74 -6.88
N ALA A 75 -14.79 -16.37 -6.79
CA ALA A 75 -16.01 -15.83 -7.40
C ALA A 75 -16.38 -14.47 -6.79
N VAL A 76 -16.38 -14.37 -5.45
CA VAL A 76 -16.63 -13.11 -4.73
C VAL A 76 -15.62 -12.04 -5.10
N ALA A 77 -14.33 -12.38 -5.13
CA ALA A 77 -13.27 -11.43 -5.45
C ALA A 77 -13.38 -10.87 -6.87
N ARG A 78 -13.80 -11.69 -7.82
CA ARG A 78 -14.02 -11.25 -9.22
C ARG A 78 -15.18 -10.25 -9.32
N ILE A 79 -16.28 -10.51 -8.63
CA ILE A 79 -17.41 -9.59 -8.58
C ILE A 79 -16.98 -8.28 -7.91
N LEU A 80 -16.35 -8.36 -6.74
CA LEU A 80 -15.88 -7.17 -6.02
C LEU A 80 -14.92 -6.34 -6.87
N ARG A 81 -14.00 -6.98 -7.60
CA ARG A 81 -13.10 -6.27 -8.53
C ARG A 81 -13.88 -5.53 -9.61
N GLN A 82 -14.90 -6.15 -10.18
CA GLN A 82 -15.73 -5.53 -11.20
C GLN A 82 -16.42 -4.29 -10.65
N GLU A 83 -17.16 -4.42 -9.56
CA GLU A 83 -17.88 -3.33 -8.89
C GLU A 83 -16.96 -2.16 -8.52
N LEU A 84 -15.78 -2.46 -7.96
CA LEU A 84 -14.82 -1.42 -7.59
C LEU A 84 -14.23 -0.69 -8.80
N ASN A 85 -14.04 -1.39 -9.94
CA ASN A 85 -13.52 -0.75 -11.14
C ASN A 85 -14.55 0.11 -11.89
N GLU A 86 -15.82 0.04 -11.55
CA GLU A 86 -16.86 0.96 -12.02
C GLU A 86 -16.81 2.33 -11.30
N ILE A 87 -16.11 2.40 -10.17
CA ILE A 87 -15.96 3.63 -9.39
C ILE A 87 -14.83 4.48 -9.99
N GLU A 88 -15.16 5.72 -10.39
CA GLU A 88 -14.16 6.65 -10.92
C GLU A 88 -13.02 6.89 -9.92
N GLY A 89 -11.78 6.81 -10.38
CA GLY A 89 -10.61 6.99 -9.53
C GLY A 89 -10.22 5.78 -8.69
N VAL A 90 -10.88 4.64 -8.84
CA VAL A 90 -10.54 3.38 -8.17
C VAL A 90 -10.01 2.36 -9.19
N LYS A 91 -8.99 1.61 -8.80
CA LYS A 91 -8.44 0.48 -9.56
C LYS A 91 -8.29 -0.73 -8.64
N ALA A 92 -9.07 -1.76 -8.87
CA ALA A 92 -9.02 -3.01 -8.14
C ALA A 92 -8.25 -4.09 -8.94
N LEU A 93 -7.35 -4.78 -8.26
CA LEU A 93 -6.50 -5.85 -8.78
C LEU A 93 -6.69 -7.12 -7.94
N LEU A 94 -6.38 -8.28 -8.52
CA LEU A 94 -6.43 -9.57 -7.81
C LEU A 94 -5.03 -10.13 -7.60
N THR A 95 -4.78 -10.79 -6.47
CA THR A 95 -3.55 -11.57 -6.25
C THR A 95 -3.52 -12.83 -7.10
N ARG A 96 -4.69 -13.44 -7.35
CA ARG A 96 -4.93 -14.52 -8.31
C ARG A 96 -6.28 -14.33 -9.00
N ASP A 97 -6.33 -14.67 -10.26
CA ASP A 97 -7.53 -14.60 -11.10
C ASP A 97 -8.01 -15.97 -11.60
N GLY A 98 -7.31 -17.03 -11.18
CA GLY A 98 -7.59 -18.43 -11.52
C GLY A 98 -7.45 -19.36 -10.31
N ASP A 99 -7.63 -20.66 -10.57
CA ASP A 99 -7.45 -21.73 -9.58
C ASP A 99 -5.97 -22.18 -9.57
N TYR A 100 -5.11 -21.38 -8.97
CA TYR A 100 -3.72 -21.70 -8.70
C TYR A 100 -3.30 -21.16 -7.33
N PHE A 101 -2.34 -21.83 -6.71
CA PHE A 101 -1.82 -21.44 -5.41
C PHE A 101 -0.89 -20.25 -5.53
N VAL A 102 -1.06 -19.28 -4.62
CA VAL A 102 -0.16 -18.13 -4.46
C VAL A 102 0.33 -18.09 -3.01
N PRO A 103 1.63 -18.27 -2.75
CA PRO A 103 2.19 -18.17 -1.42
C PRO A 103 1.91 -16.80 -0.78
N LEU A 104 1.70 -16.74 0.53
CA LEU A 104 1.39 -15.51 1.27
C LEU A 104 2.37 -14.38 0.97
N GLN A 105 3.66 -14.69 0.97
CA GLN A 105 4.71 -13.73 0.62
C GLN A 105 4.50 -13.12 -0.78
N ARG A 106 4.11 -13.93 -1.75
CA ARG A 106 3.86 -13.47 -3.12
C ARG A 106 2.62 -12.60 -3.21
N ARG A 107 1.59 -12.84 -2.40
CA ARG A 107 0.40 -11.98 -2.31
C ARG A 107 0.79 -10.57 -1.87
N VAL A 108 1.59 -10.46 -0.80
CA VAL A 108 2.11 -9.18 -0.31
C VAL A 108 3.03 -8.50 -1.34
N GLN A 109 3.91 -9.27 -2.00
CA GLN A 109 4.77 -8.73 -3.05
C GLN A 109 3.98 -8.16 -4.23
N LYS A 110 2.90 -8.83 -4.66
CA LYS A 110 2.00 -8.33 -5.71
C LYS A 110 1.34 -7.01 -5.31
N ALA A 111 0.86 -6.91 -4.07
CA ALA A 111 0.27 -5.67 -3.58
C ALA A 111 1.28 -4.51 -3.54
N ARG A 112 2.49 -4.76 -3.05
CA ARG A 112 3.57 -3.76 -3.03
C ARG A 112 4.01 -3.34 -4.43
N ALA A 113 4.16 -4.29 -5.35
CA ALA A 113 4.52 -4.01 -6.74
C ALA A 113 3.46 -3.16 -7.44
N ALA A 114 2.19 -3.40 -7.14
CA ALA A 114 1.07 -2.60 -7.64
C ALA A 114 0.93 -1.25 -6.94
N LYS A 115 1.73 -0.96 -5.88
CA LYS A 115 1.59 0.21 -5.01
C LYS A 115 0.16 0.35 -4.47
N ALA A 116 -0.41 -0.78 -4.03
CA ALA A 116 -1.76 -0.82 -3.50
C ALA A 116 -1.88 0.03 -2.24
N ASP A 117 -2.96 0.79 -2.16
CA ASP A 117 -3.32 1.60 -1.00
C ASP A 117 -4.05 0.78 0.06
N PHE A 118 -4.81 -0.23 -0.42
CA PHE A 118 -5.52 -1.18 0.42
C PHE A 118 -5.25 -2.61 -0.03
N PHE A 119 -5.19 -3.49 0.95
CA PHE A 119 -5.13 -4.94 0.75
C PHE A 119 -6.34 -5.57 1.46
N VAL A 120 -7.16 -6.29 0.73
CA VAL A 120 -8.39 -6.92 1.22
C VAL A 120 -8.30 -8.41 0.96
N SER A 121 -8.13 -9.20 2.01
CA SER A 121 -8.15 -10.67 1.90
C SER A 121 -9.57 -11.20 2.15
N ILE A 122 -10.00 -12.13 1.32
CA ILE A 122 -11.35 -12.73 1.35
C ILE A 122 -11.22 -14.20 1.67
N HIS A 123 -11.91 -14.64 2.74
CA HIS A 123 -11.98 -16.01 3.21
C HIS A 123 -13.44 -16.43 3.46
N ALA A 124 -13.70 -17.72 3.43
CA ALA A 124 -14.99 -18.34 3.73
C ALA A 124 -14.78 -19.50 4.70
N ASP A 125 -14.27 -19.17 5.88
CA ASP A 125 -13.85 -20.13 6.90
C ASP A 125 -14.97 -21.02 7.42
N ALA A 126 -14.65 -22.28 7.65
CA ALA A 126 -15.51 -23.17 8.41
C ALA A 126 -15.36 -22.90 9.90
N TRP A 127 -16.48 -22.86 10.61
CA TRP A 127 -16.50 -22.76 12.06
C TRP A 127 -16.94 -24.07 12.71
N VAL A 128 -16.49 -24.29 13.95
CA VAL A 128 -16.79 -25.53 14.69
C VAL A 128 -18.29 -25.72 14.92
N LYS A 129 -19.01 -24.62 15.18
CA LYS A 129 -20.46 -24.66 15.40
C LYS A 129 -21.20 -24.57 14.07
N PRO A 130 -22.08 -25.55 13.74
CA PRO A 130 -22.84 -25.57 12.46
C PRO A 130 -23.84 -24.42 12.34
N THR A 131 -24.13 -23.74 13.45
CA THR A 131 -25.05 -22.59 13.51
C THR A 131 -24.37 -21.26 13.21
N ALA A 132 -23.04 -21.25 13.03
CA ALA A 132 -22.32 -20.02 12.72
C ALA A 132 -22.80 -19.41 11.39
N ARG A 133 -23.16 -18.15 11.42
CA ARG A 133 -23.65 -17.37 10.28
C ARG A 133 -23.14 -15.95 10.36
N GLY A 134 -23.15 -15.27 9.23
CA GLY A 134 -22.71 -13.89 9.12
C GLY A 134 -21.27 -13.73 8.61
N SER A 135 -20.80 -12.52 8.58
CA SER A 135 -19.45 -12.15 8.16
C SER A 135 -18.74 -11.37 9.28
N SER A 136 -17.43 -11.42 9.27
CA SER A 136 -16.59 -10.66 10.18
C SER A 136 -15.57 -9.89 9.36
N LEU A 137 -15.29 -8.65 9.75
CA LEU A 137 -14.24 -7.82 9.19
C LEU A 137 -13.13 -7.66 10.22
N TYR A 138 -11.92 -7.97 9.82
CA TYR A 138 -10.72 -7.80 10.64
C TYR A 138 -9.87 -6.69 10.03
N VAL A 139 -9.51 -5.71 10.85
CA VAL A 139 -8.62 -4.62 10.44
C VAL A 139 -7.31 -4.78 11.19
N LEU A 140 -6.21 -4.66 10.47
CA LEU A 140 -4.88 -4.70 11.08
C LEU A 140 -4.68 -3.50 12.00
N ASN A 141 -4.23 -3.79 13.21
CA ASN A 141 -3.86 -2.77 14.17
C ASN A 141 -2.34 -2.82 14.41
N THR A 142 -1.67 -1.74 14.05
CA THR A 142 -0.21 -1.58 14.24
C THR A 142 0.18 -1.39 15.72
N ARG A 143 -0.77 -1.27 16.65
CA ARG A 143 -0.54 -0.98 18.07
C ARG A 143 -0.59 -2.18 19.01
N GLY A 144 -0.40 -3.39 18.51
CA GLY A 144 0.14 -4.47 19.33
C GLY A 144 -0.84 -5.31 20.17
N GLN A 145 -2.16 -5.15 20.09
CA GLN A 145 -3.08 -6.11 20.70
C GLN A 145 -3.72 -6.99 19.62
N VAL A 146 -3.14 -8.15 19.42
CA VAL A 146 -3.69 -9.16 18.50
C VAL A 146 -4.80 -9.93 19.21
N SER A 147 -6.03 -9.83 18.72
CA SER A 147 -7.14 -10.61 19.24
C SER A 147 -6.90 -12.11 19.06
N THR A 148 -7.52 -12.95 19.89
CA THR A 148 -7.43 -14.41 19.74
C THR A 148 -7.91 -14.88 18.36
N ALA A 149 -8.92 -14.21 17.80
CA ALA A 149 -9.44 -14.47 16.46
C ALA A 149 -8.40 -14.18 15.37
N ASN A 150 -7.69 -13.06 15.46
CA ASN A 150 -6.63 -12.72 14.53
C ASN A 150 -5.47 -13.72 14.58
N ARG A 151 -5.08 -14.17 15.78
CA ARG A 151 -4.04 -15.22 15.95
C ARG A 151 -4.46 -16.55 15.32
N TRP A 152 -5.71 -16.92 15.47
CA TRP A 152 -6.25 -18.12 14.84
C TRP A 152 -6.23 -18.01 13.30
N LEU A 153 -6.69 -16.88 12.76
CA LEU A 153 -6.68 -16.61 11.31
C LEU A 153 -5.26 -16.67 10.73
N ALA A 154 -4.29 -16.04 11.41
CA ALA A 154 -2.90 -16.07 11.00
C ALA A 154 -2.31 -17.48 10.96
N ARG A 155 -2.59 -18.29 11.96
CA ARG A 155 -2.14 -19.71 11.97
C ARG A 155 -2.72 -20.45 10.78
N LYS A 156 -4.02 -20.30 10.54
CA LYS A 156 -4.70 -20.98 9.43
C LYS A 156 -4.14 -20.57 8.05
N GLN A 157 -3.80 -19.31 7.88
CA GLN A 157 -3.18 -18.83 6.64
C GLN A 157 -1.73 -19.33 6.48
N ASN A 158 -0.97 -19.40 7.57
CA ASN A 158 0.37 -19.97 7.54
C ASN A 158 0.34 -21.48 7.23
N ASP A 159 -0.66 -22.19 7.75
CA ASP A 159 -0.85 -23.62 7.45
C ASP A 159 -1.16 -23.85 5.96
N ALA A 160 -1.82 -22.90 5.30
CA ALA A 160 -2.06 -22.94 3.86
C ALA A 160 -0.76 -22.94 3.03
N ASP A 161 0.25 -22.18 3.44
CA ASP A 161 1.56 -22.17 2.76
C ASP A 161 2.27 -23.53 2.86
N LEU A 162 2.05 -24.28 3.95
CA LEU A 162 2.58 -25.64 4.10
C LEU A 162 1.91 -26.61 3.12
N ILE A 163 0.60 -26.48 2.88
CA ILE A 163 -0.14 -27.29 1.90
C ILE A 163 0.38 -27.03 0.48
N GLY A 164 0.67 -25.77 0.15
CA GLY A 164 1.25 -25.38 -1.14
C GLY A 164 2.74 -25.71 -1.32
N GLY A 165 3.33 -26.47 -0.39
CA GLY A 165 4.73 -26.92 -0.47
C GLY A 165 5.77 -25.84 -0.21
N VAL A 166 5.39 -24.71 0.37
CA VAL A 166 6.31 -23.63 0.74
C VAL A 166 6.96 -23.96 2.08
N ASN A 167 8.26 -24.25 2.04
CA ASN A 167 9.02 -24.44 3.27
C ASN A 167 9.34 -23.10 3.93
N LEU A 168 8.66 -22.78 5.01
CA LEU A 168 8.85 -21.56 5.81
C LEU A 168 10.11 -21.64 6.70
N SER A 169 10.94 -22.66 6.55
CA SER A 169 12.18 -22.76 7.31
C SER A 169 13.14 -21.63 6.96
N ASN A 170 13.16 -20.64 7.79
CA ASN A 170 14.35 -19.82 8.11
C ASN A 170 14.71 -18.58 7.32
N LYS A 171 13.92 -17.97 6.46
CA LYS A 171 14.49 -16.82 5.73
C LYS A 171 13.88 -15.45 5.87
N ASP A 172 12.78 -15.26 6.60
CA ASP A 172 12.38 -13.86 6.80
C ASP A 172 11.61 -13.61 8.10
N LYS A 173 12.35 -13.30 9.15
CA LYS A 173 11.80 -12.70 10.37
C LYS A 173 10.98 -11.44 10.08
N GLN A 174 11.28 -10.76 8.97
CA GLN A 174 10.56 -9.58 8.50
C GLN A 174 9.20 -9.96 7.89
N ILE A 175 9.11 -11.08 7.21
CA ILE A 175 7.85 -11.59 6.61
C ILE A 175 6.99 -12.24 7.68
N ALA A 176 7.57 -13.00 8.60
CA ALA A 176 6.87 -13.49 9.77
C ALA A 176 6.31 -12.32 10.61
N ARG A 177 7.02 -11.20 10.68
CA ARG A 177 6.56 -9.98 11.35
C ARG A 177 5.43 -9.29 10.60
N ILE A 178 5.49 -9.23 9.28
CA ILE A 178 4.40 -8.70 8.45
C ILE A 178 3.17 -9.61 8.53
N LEU A 179 3.34 -10.92 8.52
CA LEU A 179 2.26 -11.89 8.69
C LEU A 179 1.71 -11.88 10.12
N MET A 180 2.54 -11.66 11.13
CA MET A 180 2.11 -11.41 12.51
C MET A 180 1.46 -10.03 12.68
N ASP A 181 1.88 -9.02 11.93
CA ASP A 181 1.22 -7.72 11.88
C ASP A 181 -0.11 -7.76 11.10
N MET A 182 -0.31 -8.79 10.29
CA MET A 182 -1.59 -9.10 9.62
C MET A 182 -2.50 -10.01 10.46
N SER A 183 -2.13 -10.35 11.69
CA SER A 183 -2.88 -11.26 12.56
C SER A 183 -3.35 -10.59 13.85
#